data_048ea4602396c2bb00eebbfd4c094213
#
_entry.id   048ea4602396c2bb00eebbfd4c094213
#
_cell.length_a   1.000
_cell.length_b   1.000
_cell.length_c   1.000
_cell.angle_alpha   90.00
_cell.angle_beta   90.00
_cell.angle_gamma   90.00
#
_symmetry.space_group_name_H-M   'P 1'
#
loop_
_entity.id
_entity.type
_entity.pdbx_description
1 polymer ?
#
loop_
_entity_poly.entity_id
_entity_poly.type
_entity_poly.pdbx_seq_one_letter_code
_entity_poly.pdbx_strand_id
1 'polypeptide(L)'
;DLTYSQVADAGRIDEFVPEGRRDIHADGGAYCYVGLRLSLCHGWASGPTPWLTKYALGIYPAEAGSKTVIVDPKPGNLTWARGTYPTPYGPVKVDWRKGADGKIKCVVEAPAEVKVINKAK
;
A
#
# COMPACT_ATOMS: atom_id res chain seq x y z
N ASP A 1 -3.98 -3.93 17.15
CA ASP A 1 -3.76 -3.01 16.02
C ASP A 1 -2.32 -3.13 15.56
N LEU A 2 -2.10 -3.73 14.38
CA LEU A 2 -0.77 -3.87 13.77
C LEU A 2 -0.34 -2.52 13.18
N THR A 3 0.87 -2.09 13.46
CA THR A 3 1.47 -0.93 12.81
C THR A 3 1.85 -1.28 11.37
N TYR A 4 2.01 -0.27 10.50
CA TYR A 4 2.45 -0.50 9.13
C TYR A 4 3.80 -1.21 9.04
N SER A 5 4.75 -0.87 9.92
CA SER A 5 6.04 -1.56 10.00
C SER A 5 5.88 -3.04 10.35
N GLN A 6 5.02 -3.36 11.31
CA GLN A 6 4.74 -4.76 11.67
C GLN A 6 4.11 -5.52 10.51
N VAL A 7 3.23 -4.89 9.72
CA VAL A 7 2.62 -5.52 8.54
C VAL A 7 3.63 -5.65 7.40
N ALA A 8 4.50 -4.67 7.20
CA ALA A 8 5.56 -4.73 6.19
C ALA A 8 6.62 -5.78 6.54
N ASP A 9 7.00 -5.83 7.81
CA ASP A 9 7.95 -6.82 8.33
C ASP A 9 7.36 -8.23 8.33
N ALA A 10 6.05 -8.36 8.37
CA ALA A 10 5.33 -9.63 8.23
C ALA A 10 5.59 -10.36 6.90
N GLY A 11 6.21 -9.71 5.93
CA GLY A 11 6.74 -10.37 4.73
C GLY A 11 7.98 -11.19 4.96
N ARG A 12 8.60 -11.07 6.12
CA ARG A 12 9.79 -11.84 6.50
C ARG A 12 9.36 -13.08 7.28
N ILE A 13 9.67 -14.22 6.73
CA ILE A 13 9.23 -15.50 7.30
C ILE A 13 9.89 -15.80 8.65
N ASP A 14 11.13 -15.36 8.84
CA ASP A 14 11.87 -15.54 10.09
C ASP A 14 11.22 -14.86 11.30
N GLU A 15 10.39 -13.85 11.08
CA GLU A 15 9.68 -13.15 12.17
C GLU A 15 8.41 -13.85 12.61
N PHE A 16 7.86 -14.72 11.78
CA PHE A 16 6.68 -15.51 12.11
C PHE A 16 6.98 -16.84 12.77
N VAL A 17 8.21 -17.31 12.69
CA VAL A 17 8.61 -18.58 13.28
C VAL A 17 9.36 -18.31 14.58
N PRO A 18 8.70 -18.38 15.74
CA PRO A 18 9.36 -18.24 17.02
C PRO A 18 10.52 -19.23 17.14
N GLU A 19 11.57 -18.78 17.80
CA GLU A 19 12.70 -19.63 18.08
C GLU A 19 12.24 -20.93 18.78
N GLY A 20 12.68 -22.07 18.29
CA GLY A 20 12.25 -23.39 18.76
C GLY A 20 10.98 -23.95 18.10
N ARG A 21 10.30 -23.22 17.21
CA ARG A 21 9.16 -23.72 16.45
C ARG A 21 9.45 -23.91 14.95
N ARG A 22 10.71 -23.96 14.58
CA ARG A 22 11.13 -24.17 13.17
C ARG A 22 10.73 -25.52 12.63
N ASP A 23 10.37 -26.43 13.50
CA ASP A 23 9.88 -27.78 13.22
C ASP A 23 8.36 -27.87 13.02
N ILE A 24 7.62 -26.77 13.14
CA ILE A 24 6.18 -26.74 12.84
C ILE A 24 5.88 -27.24 11.42
N HIS A 25 6.82 -27.02 10.54
CA HIS A 25 6.78 -27.53 9.18
C HIS A 25 7.70 -28.74 9.02
N ALA A 26 7.77 -29.57 10.05
CA ALA A 26 8.77 -30.54 10.32
C ALA A 26 9.38 -31.11 9.05
N ASP A 27 8.98 -31.79 8.26
CA ASP A 27 9.74 -32.59 7.30
C ASP A 27 10.21 -31.83 6.04
N GLY A 28 9.64 -30.69 5.69
CA GLY A 28 10.02 -29.92 4.51
C GLY A 28 10.13 -28.43 4.78
N GLY A 29 9.34 -27.93 5.72
CA GLY A 29 9.25 -26.49 5.97
C GLY A 29 10.52 -25.89 6.56
N ALA A 30 11.13 -26.55 7.54
CA ALA A 30 12.36 -26.07 8.17
C ALA A 30 13.50 -25.89 7.16
N TYR A 31 13.56 -26.74 6.15
CA TYR A 31 14.55 -26.63 5.08
C TYR A 31 14.42 -25.35 4.27
N CYS A 32 13.22 -24.85 4.10
CA CYS A 32 12.96 -23.63 3.35
C CYS A 32 13.29 -22.35 4.13
N TYR A 33 13.42 -22.47 5.45
CA TYR A 33 13.60 -21.34 6.36
C TYR A 33 15.01 -21.24 6.97
N VAL A 34 16.00 -21.87 6.39
CA VAL A 34 17.37 -21.88 6.90
C VAL A 34 18.36 -21.29 5.89
N GLY A 35 19.15 -20.33 6.35
CA GLY A 35 20.22 -19.70 5.59
C GLY A 35 19.74 -19.05 4.29
N LEU A 36 20.43 -19.26 3.20
CA LEU A 36 20.12 -18.70 1.88
C LEU A 36 18.80 -19.19 1.25
N ARG A 37 18.14 -20.15 1.88
CA ARG A 37 16.82 -20.62 1.45
C ARG A 37 15.68 -19.90 2.14
N LEU A 38 15.99 -19.04 3.10
CA LEU A 38 15.00 -18.19 3.74
C LEU A 38 14.43 -17.22 2.72
N SER A 39 13.11 -17.16 2.62
CA SER A 39 12.45 -16.11 1.86
C SER A 39 12.55 -14.80 2.64
N LEU A 40 13.33 -13.88 2.15
CA LEU A 40 13.52 -12.56 2.78
C LEU A 40 12.31 -11.65 2.57
N CYS A 41 11.45 -11.97 1.62
CA CYS A 41 10.25 -11.23 1.31
C CYS A 41 9.15 -12.16 0.80
N HIS A 42 8.00 -12.16 1.44
CA HIS A 42 6.87 -12.99 1.05
C HIS A 42 5.84 -12.17 0.26
N GLY A 43 5.42 -12.68 -0.90
CA GLY A 43 4.49 -11.98 -1.78
C GLY A 43 3.15 -11.62 -1.12
N TRP A 44 2.69 -12.42 -0.16
CA TRP A 44 1.46 -12.14 0.59
C TRP A 44 1.54 -10.87 1.44
N ALA A 45 2.72 -10.44 1.83
CA ALA A 45 2.93 -9.20 2.57
C ALA A 45 2.92 -7.94 1.67
N SER A 46 2.82 -8.09 0.37
CA SER A 46 2.76 -6.94 -0.57
C SER A 46 1.40 -6.22 -0.60
N GLY A 47 0.36 -6.81 -0.02
CA GLY A 47 -0.98 -6.26 0.02
C GLY A 47 -1.14 -4.86 0.65
N PRO A 48 -0.38 -4.48 1.69
CA PRO A 48 -0.49 -3.16 2.31
C PRO A 48 -0.23 -2.00 1.35
N THR A 49 0.74 -2.10 0.45
CA THR A 49 1.08 -1.03 -0.49
C THR A 49 -0.07 -0.65 -1.43
N PRO A 50 -0.68 -1.57 -2.19
CA PRO A 50 -1.84 -1.24 -3.02
C PRO A 50 -3.05 -0.82 -2.19
N TRP A 51 -3.23 -1.37 -0.98
CA TRP A 51 -4.30 -0.98 -0.09
C TRP A 51 -4.16 0.48 0.36
N LEU A 52 -2.98 0.88 0.82
CA LEU A 52 -2.70 2.26 1.22
C LEU A 52 -2.87 3.24 0.05
N THR A 53 -2.42 2.86 -1.13
CA THR A 53 -2.59 3.66 -2.33
C THR A 53 -4.07 3.86 -2.64
N LYS A 54 -4.87 2.80 -2.61
CA LYS A 54 -6.28 2.84 -2.97
C LYS A 54 -7.15 3.56 -1.94
N TYR A 55 -6.90 3.34 -0.65
CA TYR A 55 -7.80 3.84 0.41
C TYR A 55 -7.23 5.03 1.17
N ALA A 56 -5.99 4.98 1.64
CA ALA A 56 -5.40 6.07 2.42
C ALA A 56 -5.02 7.26 1.53
N LEU A 57 -4.24 7.03 0.47
CA LEU A 57 -3.97 8.05 -0.53
C LEU A 57 -5.21 8.36 -1.36
N GLY A 58 -6.02 7.33 -1.61
CA GLY A 58 -7.33 7.44 -2.25
C GLY A 58 -7.29 7.43 -3.77
N ILE A 59 -6.21 6.99 -4.41
CA ILE A 59 -6.12 6.98 -5.86
C ILE A 59 -6.21 5.55 -6.42
N TYR A 60 -7.05 5.39 -7.45
CA TYR A 60 -7.23 4.12 -8.15
C TYR A 60 -7.73 4.35 -9.57
N PRO A 61 -7.49 3.41 -10.50
CA PRO A 61 -7.96 3.54 -11.87
C PRO A 61 -9.49 3.40 -11.95
N ALA A 62 -10.12 4.22 -12.77
CA ALA A 62 -11.54 4.07 -13.10
C ALA A 62 -11.77 2.97 -14.14
N GLU A 63 -10.74 2.68 -14.94
CA GLU A 63 -10.76 1.72 -16.04
C GLU A 63 -9.37 1.11 -16.25
N ALA A 64 -9.29 0.02 -16.96
CA ALA A 64 -8.01 -0.56 -17.35
C ALA A 64 -7.16 0.44 -18.14
N GLY A 65 -5.83 0.44 -17.91
CA GLY A 65 -4.89 1.36 -18.53
C GLY A 65 -4.75 2.72 -17.86
N SER A 66 -5.54 3.02 -16.81
CA SER A 66 -5.40 4.23 -15.98
C SER A 66 -5.43 5.56 -16.75
N LYS A 67 -6.13 5.61 -17.91
CA LYS A 67 -6.37 6.86 -18.62
C LYS A 67 -7.32 7.79 -17.83
N THR A 68 -8.19 7.19 -17.03
CA THR A 68 -9.02 7.89 -16.05
C THR A 68 -8.73 7.34 -14.66
N VAL A 69 -8.42 8.22 -13.74
CA VAL A 69 -8.20 7.88 -12.32
C VAL A 69 -9.21 8.59 -11.43
N ILE A 70 -9.58 7.93 -10.34
CA ILE A 70 -10.44 8.49 -9.30
C ILE A 70 -9.57 8.81 -8.09
N VAL A 71 -9.79 9.98 -7.49
CA VAL A 71 -9.19 10.39 -6.22
C VAL A 71 -10.30 10.55 -5.20
N ASP A 72 -10.34 9.62 -4.24
CA ASP A 72 -11.40 9.51 -3.21
C ASP A 72 -10.79 8.94 -1.91
N PRO A 73 -9.98 9.74 -1.19
CA PRO A 73 -9.32 9.29 0.02
C PRO A 73 -10.31 8.92 1.12
N LYS A 74 -9.99 7.86 1.86
CA LYS A 74 -10.70 7.42 3.07
C LYS A 74 -9.79 7.63 4.28
N PRO A 75 -9.70 8.85 4.79
CA PRO A 75 -8.65 9.25 5.73
C PRO A 75 -8.69 8.50 7.06
N GLY A 76 -9.86 8.04 7.52
CA GLY A 76 -9.97 7.51 8.88
C GLY A 76 -9.40 8.49 9.91
N ASN A 77 -8.39 8.04 10.65
CA ASN A 77 -7.67 8.86 11.64
C ASN A 77 -6.48 9.64 11.06
N LEU A 78 -6.19 9.50 9.76
CA LEU A 78 -5.11 10.24 9.13
C LEU A 78 -5.50 11.71 8.96
N THR A 79 -4.52 12.57 9.14
CA THR A 79 -4.65 14.02 8.94
C THR A 79 -4.11 14.49 7.60
N TRP A 80 -3.29 13.68 6.96
CA TRP A 80 -2.74 13.94 5.63
C TRP A 80 -2.23 12.64 4.98
N ALA A 81 -2.13 12.63 3.67
CA ALA A 81 -1.31 11.68 2.93
C ALA A 81 -0.77 12.34 1.65
N ARG A 82 0.41 11.89 1.25
CA ARG A 82 1.06 12.26 0.01
C ARG A 82 1.64 11.03 -0.66
N GLY A 83 1.47 10.95 -1.96
CA GLY A 83 2.03 9.84 -2.72
C GLY A 83 1.95 10.04 -4.21
N THR A 84 2.49 9.05 -4.93
CA THR A 84 2.54 9.03 -6.38
C THR A 84 1.96 7.72 -6.89
N TYR A 85 1.06 7.81 -7.85
CA TYR A 85 0.47 6.67 -8.53
C TYR A 85 1.02 6.58 -9.96
N PRO A 86 1.69 5.50 -10.34
CA PRO A 86 2.23 5.34 -11.68
C PRO A 86 1.11 5.04 -12.68
N THR A 87 1.15 5.68 -13.83
CA THR A 87 0.32 5.34 -14.99
C THR A 87 1.19 5.17 -16.23
N PRO A 88 0.70 4.51 -17.29
CA PRO A 88 1.41 4.44 -18.56
C PRO A 88 1.72 5.80 -19.21
N TYR A 89 1.02 6.84 -18.79
CA TYR A 89 1.16 8.22 -19.30
C TYR A 89 2.07 9.10 -18.42
N GLY A 90 2.54 8.56 -17.30
CA GLY A 90 3.36 9.27 -16.32
C GLY A 90 2.74 9.22 -14.91
N PRO A 91 3.46 9.73 -13.91
CA PRO A 91 3.04 9.67 -12.52
C PRO A 91 1.91 10.69 -12.23
N VAL A 92 0.91 10.25 -11.47
CA VAL A 92 -0.10 11.11 -10.86
C VAL A 92 0.29 11.31 -9.40
N LYS A 93 0.48 12.58 -8.99
CA LYS A 93 0.80 12.92 -7.61
C LYS A 93 -0.46 13.37 -6.88
N VAL A 94 -0.63 12.90 -5.67
CA VAL A 94 -1.75 13.24 -4.79
C VAL A 94 -1.18 13.75 -3.46
N ASP A 95 -1.63 14.90 -3.02
CA ASP A 95 -1.36 15.45 -1.70
C ASP A 95 -2.69 15.94 -1.11
N TRP A 96 -3.11 15.36 -0.01
CA TRP A 96 -4.30 15.82 0.66
C TRP A 96 -4.07 16.04 2.16
N ARG A 97 -4.83 16.98 2.72
CA ARG A 97 -4.83 17.31 4.14
C ARG A 97 -6.26 17.47 4.64
N LYS A 98 -6.51 16.95 5.82
CA LYS A 98 -7.77 17.07 6.53
C LYS A 98 -7.73 18.28 7.44
N GLY A 99 -8.63 19.22 7.24
CA GLY A 99 -8.79 20.40 8.09
C GLY A 99 -9.42 20.05 9.45
N ALA A 100 -9.40 21.03 10.36
CA ALA A 100 -10.06 20.91 11.67
C ALA A 100 -11.59 20.74 11.54
N ASP A 101 -12.16 21.21 10.44
CA ASP A 101 -13.58 21.06 10.07
C ASP A 101 -13.91 19.67 9.46
N GLY A 102 -12.91 18.79 9.38
CA GLY A 102 -13.04 17.46 8.79
C GLY A 102 -12.98 17.42 7.26
N LYS A 103 -12.96 18.57 6.59
CA LYS A 103 -12.90 18.64 5.13
C LYS A 103 -11.52 18.33 4.60
N ILE A 104 -11.46 17.70 3.44
CA ILE A 104 -10.22 17.33 2.78
C ILE A 104 -9.88 18.36 1.71
N LYS A 105 -8.71 18.99 1.85
CA LYS A 105 -8.07 19.76 0.78
C LYS A 105 -7.15 18.83 0.02
N CYS A 106 -7.44 18.61 -1.26
CA CYS A 106 -6.70 17.66 -2.10
C CYS A 106 -6.15 18.38 -3.33
N VAL A 107 -4.86 18.26 -3.53
CA VAL A 107 -4.13 18.72 -4.72
C VAL A 107 -3.71 17.51 -5.52
N VAL A 108 -4.00 17.52 -6.82
CA VAL A 108 -3.63 16.43 -7.73
C VAL A 108 -2.88 17.01 -8.91
N GLU A 109 -1.68 16.50 -9.17
CA GLU A 109 -0.90 16.77 -10.36
C GLU A 109 -0.92 15.52 -11.25
N ALA A 110 -1.36 15.66 -12.49
CA ALA A 110 -1.48 14.55 -13.42
C ALA A 110 -0.95 14.93 -14.81
N PRO A 111 -0.43 13.97 -15.60
CA PRO A 111 -0.17 14.18 -17.02
C PRO A 111 -1.42 14.63 -17.78
N ALA A 112 -1.22 15.36 -18.87
CA ALA A 112 -2.33 15.93 -19.67
C ALA A 112 -3.26 14.84 -20.26
N GLU A 113 -2.72 13.65 -20.50
CA GLU A 113 -3.45 12.50 -21.01
C GLU A 113 -4.31 11.78 -19.98
N VAL A 114 -4.09 12.08 -18.69
CA VAL A 114 -4.80 11.41 -17.59
C VAL A 114 -5.93 12.29 -17.09
N LYS A 115 -7.16 11.81 -17.23
CA LYS A 115 -8.35 12.44 -16.66
C LYS A 115 -8.44 12.11 -15.17
N VAL A 116 -8.58 13.13 -14.33
CA VAL A 116 -8.75 12.98 -12.88
C VAL A 116 -10.20 13.28 -12.47
N ILE A 117 -10.83 12.34 -11.77
CA ILE A 117 -12.12 12.52 -11.13
C ILE A 117 -11.86 12.69 -9.62
N ASN A 118 -11.84 13.93 -9.15
CA ASN A 118 -11.60 14.22 -7.74
C ASN A 118 -12.93 14.18 -6.97
N LYS A 119 -13.04 13.25 -6.01
CA LYS A 119 -14.18 13.07 -5.11
C LYS A 119 -13.84 13.38 -3.65
N ALA A 120 -12.64 13.91 -3.37
CA ALA A 120 -12.25 14.32 -2.02
C ALA A 120 -13.24 15.38 -1.48
N LYS A 121 -13.78 15.12 -0.28
CA LYS A 121 -14.75 16.00 0.40
C LYS A 121 -14.21 16.44 1.75
#